data_e23c49f208927aadcea819dbebc3e103
#
_entry.id   e23c49f208927aadcea819dbebc3e103
#
_cell.length_a   1.000
_cell.length_b   1.000
_cell.length_c   1.000
_cell.angle_alpha   90.00
_cell.angle_beta   90.00
_cell.angle_gamma   90.00
#
_symmetry.space_group_name_H-M   'P 1'
#
loop_
_entity.id
_entity.type
_entity.pdbx_description
1 polymer ?
#
loop_
_entity_poly.entity_id
_entity_poly.type
_entity_poly.pdbx_seq_one_letter_code
_entity_poly.pdbx_strand_id
1 'polypeptide(L)'
;MVIDIPFALPTVVAGLVLLSLYGDGSPLGIDIANTRWAVVFALAFVTLPFVVRAVQPVLEELDTDVEEAAGLLGASQPTIFVKVVLPSLVPAITSGAALSFARGISEYGSLVLLSGNLPNRTEVVSVRVLSHIENGDLVSASALATGMLIIAALAIFGLDVIRRKAARRDS
;
A
#
# COMPACT_ATOMS: atom_id res chain seq x y z
N MET A 1 1.95 -17.02 2.98
CA MET A 1 1.18 -17.28 4.23
C MET A 1 1.28 -16.11 5.24
N VAL A 2 2.47 -15.67 5.71
CA VAL A 2 2.55 -14.54 6.69
C VAL A 2 2.02 -13.24 6.11
N ILE A 3 2.29 -12.98 4.83
CA ILE A 3 1.85 -11.79 4.07
C ILE A 3 0.32 -11.71 3.94
N ASP A 4 -0.38 -12.84 4.09
CA ASP A 4 -1.83 -12.89 3.92
C ASP A 4 -2.60 -12.61 5.22
N ILE A 5 -1.91 -12.48 6.34
CA ILE A 5 -2.53 -12.17 7.64
C ILE A 5 -3.42 -10.91 7.57
N PRO A 6 -3.02 -9.80 6.91
CA PRO A 6 -3.87 -8.62 6.80
C PRO A 6 -5.18 -8.87 6.04
N PHE A 7 -5.23 -9.84 5.13
CA PHE A 7 -6.47 -10.20 4.44
C PHE A 7 -7.43 -11.02 5.29
N ALA A 8 -6.90 -11.78 6.24
CA ALA A 8 -7.70 -12.63 7.11
C ALA A 8 -8.35 -11.86 8.27
N LEU A 9 -7.88 -10.64 8.56
CA LEU A 9 -8.34 -9.83 9.69
C LEU A 9 -9.25 -8.68 9.22
N PRO A 10 -10.37 -8.42 9.92
CA PRO A 10 -11.04 -7.14 9.78
C PRO A 10 -10.06 -6.00 10.10
N THR A 11 -10.10 -4.91 9.30
CA THR A 11 -9.09 -3.84 9.43
C THR A 11 -9.11 -3.14 10.79
N VAL A 12 -10.26 -3.09 11.45
CA VAL A 12 -10.37 -2.60 12.84
C VAL A 12 -9.59 -3.51 13.80
N VAL A 13 -9.67 -4.83 13.62
CA VAL A 13 -8.91 -5.80 14.43
C VAL A 13 -7.41 -5.64 14.16
N ALA A 14 -7.01 -5.46 12.89
CA ALA A 14 -5.63 -5.17 12.54
C ALA A 14 -5.13 -3.89 13.25
N GLY A 15 -5.95 -2.83 13.27
CA GLY A 15 -5.65 -1.59 14.00
C GLY A 15 -5.46 -1.81 15.48
N LEU A 16 -6.30 -2.64 16.12
CA LEU A 16 -6.18 -2.97 17.52
C LEU A 16 -4.88 -3.76 17.83
N VAL A 17 -4.54 -4.73 17.00
CA VAL A 17 -3.28 -5.48 17.11
C VAL A 17 -2.07 -4.55 16.97
N LEU A 18 -2.08 -3.68 15.94
CA LEU A 18 -1.01 -2.71 15.75
C LEU A 18 -0.91 -1.73 16.93
N LEU A 19 -2.03 -1.27 17.48
CA LEU A 19 -2.05 -0.42 18.68
C LEU A 19 -1.47 -1.13 19.89
N SER A 20 -1.76 -2.41 20.07
CA SER A 20 -1.19 -3.22 21.16
C SER A 20 0.31 -3.43 21.02
N LEU A 21 0.82 -3.52 19.78
CA LEU A 21 2.24 -3.72 19.51
C LEU A 21 3.05 -2.43 19.47
N TYR A 22 2.44 -1.30 19.06
CA TYR A 22 3.12 -0.04 18.77
C TYR A 22 2.48 1.16 19.45
N GLY A 23 1.66 0.97 20.47
CA GLY A 23 1.06 2.01 21.29
C GLY A 23 1.70 2.13 22.66
N ASP A 24 1.07 2.92 23.52
CA ASP A 24 1.47 3.08 24.91
C ASP A 24 1.48 1.72 25.63
N GLY A 25 2.58 1.41 26.30
CA GLY A 25 2.77 0.09 26.93
C GLY A 25 3.16 -1.04 25.95
N SER A 26 3.62 -0.71 24.73
CA SER A 26 4.09 -1.67 23.72
C SER A 26 5.08 -2.68 24.32
N PRO A 27 4.88 -3.99 24.11
CA PRO A 27 5.84 -5.02 24.51
C PRO A 27 7.17 -4.93 23.76
N LEU A 28 7.19 -4.20 22.62
CA LEU A 28 8.38 -3.96 21.80
C LEU A 28 9.17 -2.72 22.24
N GLY A 29 8.64 -1.94 23.20
CA GLY A 29 9.24 -0.68 23.63
C GLY A 29 9.18 0.43 22.58
N ILE A 30 8.32 0.31 21.56
CA ILE A 30 8.18 1.25 20.46
C ILE A 30 6.77 1.84 20.53
N ASP A 31 6.65 3.14 20.79
CA ASP A 31 5.38 3.87 20.73
C ASP A 31 5.37 4.82 19.54
N ILE A 32 4.55 4.49 18.55
CA ILE A 32 4.30 5.34 17.38
C ILE A 32 2.82 5.75 17.29
N ALA A 33 1.97 5.33 18.24
CA ALA A 33 0.56 5.67 18.23
C ALA A 33 0.37 7.20 18.16
N ASN A 34 -0.71 7.63 17.54
CA ASN A 34 -1.05 9.03 17.38
C ASN A 34 0.01 9.88 16.62
N THR A 35 0.89 9.22 15.86
CA THR A 35 1.90 9.89 15.02
C THR A 35 1.61 9.67 13.54
N ARG A 36 2.28 10.44 12.66
CA ARG A 36 2.22 10.20 11.21
C ARG A 36 2.81 8.85 10.82
N TRP A 37 3.76 8.33 11.60
CA TRP A 37 4.31 7.00 11.40
C TRP A 37 3.26 5.91 11.63
N ALA A 38 2.35 6.10 12.59
CA ALA A 38 1.22 5.19 12.79
C ALA A 38 0.38 5.05 11.51
N VAL A 39 0.11 6.18 10.81
CA VAL A 39 -0.61 6.15 9.53
C VAL A 39 0.16 5.36 8.49
N VAL A 40 1.47 5.60 8.34
CA VAL A 40 2.32 4.89 7.37
C VAL A 40 2.36 3.40 7.66
N PHE A 41 2.57 3.00 8.92
CA PHE A 41 2.64 1.58 9.31
C PHE A 41 1.30 0.87 9.13
N ALA A 42 0.18 1.49 9.52
CA ALA A 42 -1.15 0.92 9.32
C ALA A 42 -1.47 0.72 7.83
N LEU A 43 -1.19 1.73 7.01
CA LEU A 43 -1.39 1.64 5.56
C LEU A 43 -0.47 0.58 4.94
N ALA A 44 0.82 0.57 5.29
CA ALA A 44 1.77 -0.43 4.80
C ALA A 44 1.31 -1.85 5.16
N PHE A 45 0.90 -2.10 6.40
CA PHE A 45 0.41 -3.40 6.84
C PHE A 45 -0.78 -3.90 6.00
N VAL A 46 -1.76 -3.03 5.77
CA VAL A 46 -2.99 -3.39 5.03
C VAL A 46 -2.75 -3.50 3.53
N THR A 47 -1.83 -2.71 2.96
CA THR A 47 -1.67 -2.61 1.51
C THR A 47 -0.50 -3.42 0.94
N LEU A 48 0.51 -3.76 1.75
CA LEU A 48 1.66 -4.56 1.33
C LEU A 48 1.30 -5.86 0.59
N PRO A 49 0.30 -6.64 1.05
CA PRO A 49 -0.08 -7.88 0.39
C PRO A 49 -0.47 -7.71 -1.08
N PHE A 50 -1.04 -6.55 -1.46
CA PHE A 50 -1.46 -6.29 -2.84
C PHE A 50 -0.27 -6.18 -3.78
N VAL A 51 0.81 -5.53 -3.34
CA VAL A 51 2.05 -5.46 -4.14
C VAL A 51 2.69 -6.83 -4.24
N VAL A 52 2.82 -7.53 -3.12
CA VAL A 52 3.47 -8.84 -3.11
C VAL A 52 2.74 -9.85 -3.99
N ARG A 53 1.41 -9.91 -3.90
CA ARG A 53 0.59 -10.80 -4.73
C ARG A 53 0.61 -10.45 -6.22
N ALA A 54 0.85 -9.18 -6.57
CA ALA A 54 1.03 -8.79 -7.96
C ALA A 54 2.41 -9.16 -8.51
N VAL A 55 3.44 -9.07 -7.67
CA VAL A 55 4.85 -9.27 -8.07
C VAL A 55 5.26 -10.73 -8.01
N GLN A 56 4.82 -11.46 -7.00
CA GLN A 56 5.25 -12.84 -6.73
C GLN A 56 5.08 -13.77 -7.94
N PRO A 57 3.91 -13.86 -8.63
CA PRO A 57 3.76 -14.75 -9.78
C PRO A 57 4.72 -14.40 -10.90
N VAL A 58 4.92 -13.11 -11.18
CA VAL A 58 5.83 -12.65 -12.24
C VAL A 58 7.28 -13.01 -11.90
N LEU A 59 7.66 -12.91 -10.62
CA LEU A 59 8.98 -13.31 -10.16
C LEU A 59 9.20 -14.82 -10.26
N GLU A 60 8.17 -15.61 -9.95
CA GLU A 60 8.22 -17.09 -10.05
C GLU A 60 8.24 -17.60 -11.50
N GLU A 61 7.71 -16.82 -12.45
CA GLU A 61 7.70 -17.12 -13.88
C GLU A 61 8.94 -16.61 -14.64
N LEU A 62 9.82 -15.84 -13.98
CA LEU A 62 11.04 -15.35 -14.61
C LEU A 62 11.95 -16.51 -15.02
N ASP A 63 12.43 -16.43 -16.28
CA ASP A 63 13.36 -17.40 -16.82
C ASP A 63 14.75 -17.22 -16.20
N THR A 64 15.17 -18.22 -15.44
CA THR A 64 16.49 -18.26 -14.77
C THR A 64 17.64 -18.32 -15.78
N ASP A 65 17.42 -18.82 -16.99
CA ASP A 65 18.44 -18.92 -18.03
C ASP A 65 19.01 -17.54 -18.42
N VAL A 66 18.15 -16.49 -18.37
CA VAL A 66 18.59 -15.12 -18.65
C VAL A 66 19.51 -14.58 -17.56
N GLU A 67 19.24 -14.90 -16.31
CA GLU A 67 20.07 -14.52 -15.16
C GLU A 67 21.42 -15.27 -15.20
N GLU A 68 21.38 -16.56 -15.50
CA GLU A 68 22.57 -17.40 -15.64
C GLU A 68 23.46 -16.93 -16.81
N ALA A 69 22.87 -16.63 -17.97
CA ALA A 69 23.59 -16.09 -19.12
C ALA A 69 24.28 -14.76 -18.79
N ALA A 70 23.59 -13.86 -18.10
CA ALA A 70 24.19 -12.60 -17.64
C ALA A 70 25.34 -12.83 -16.66
N GLY A 71 25.22 -13.80 -15.76
CA GLY A 71 26.29 -14.22 -14.83
C GLY A 71 27.50 -14.77 -15.56
N LEU A 72 27.33 -15.60 -16.58
CA LEU A 72 28.41 -16.14 -17.42
C LEU A 72 29.16 -15.02 -18.18
N LEU A 73 28.47 -13.94 -18.53
CA LEU A 73 29.06 -12.73 -19.11
C LEU A 73 29.77 -11.82 -18.10
N GLY A 74 29.86 -12.23 -16.83
CA GLY A 74 30.57 -11.51 -15.76
C GLY A 74 29.74 -10.44 -15.06
N ALA A 75 28.42 -10.41 -15.23
CA ALA A 75 27.57 -9.49 -14.50
C ALA A 75 27.51 -9.88 -13.01
N SER A 76 27.63 -8.89 -12.11
CA SER A 76 27.45 -9.11 -10.67
C SER A 76 25.97 -9.30 -10.34
N GLN A 77 25.64 -9.98 -9.24
CA GLN A 77 24.25 -10.20 -8.78
C GLN A 77 23.43 -8.89 -8.66
N PRO A 78 23.96 -7.79 -8.08
CA PRO A 78 23.23 -6.52 -8.09
C PRO A 78 22.96 -5.97 -9.50
N THR A 79 23.90 -6.19 -10.43
CA THR A 79 23.75 -5.76 -11.83
C THR A 79 22.65 -6.56 -12.53
N ILE A 80 22.61 -7.89 -12.35
CA ILE A 80 21.56 -8.77 -12.86
C ILE A 80 20.20 -8.32 -12.30
N PHE A 81 20.11 -8.13 -10.99
CA PHE A 81 18.86 -7.68 -10.38
C PHE A 81 18.34 -6.36 -10.98
N VAL A 82 19.19 -5.34 -11.05
CA VAL A 82 18.78 -3.99 -11.51
C VAL A 82 18.52 -3.94 -13.02
N LYS A 83 19.26 -4.70 -13.83
CA LYS A 83 19.20 -4.61 -15.30
C LYS A 83 18.32 -5.67 -15.95
N VAL A 84 18.07 -6.79 -15.28
CA VAL A 84 17.30 -7.92 -15.83
C VAL A 84 16.01 -8.12 -15.03
N VAL A 85 16.12 -8.44 -13.74
CA VAL A 85 14.97 -8.82 -12.92
C VAL A 85 14.04 -7.63 -12.67
N LEU A 86 14.57 -6.52 -12.17
CA LEU A 86 13.76 -5.36 -11.75
C LEU A 86 12.95 -4.76 -12.91
N PRO A 87 13.48 -4.56 -14.12
CA PRO A 87 12.68 -4.06 -15.26
C PRO A 87 11.50 -4.99 -15.60
N SER A 88 11.69 -6.29 -15.56
CA SER A 88 10.62 -7.27 -15.80
C SER A 88 9.50 -7.22 -14.74
N LEU A 89 9.83 -6.82 -13.51
CA LEU A 89 8.88 -6.67 -12.42
C LEU A 89 8.14 -5.32 -12.42
N VAL A 90 8.63 -4.29 -13.12
CA VAL A 90 8.04 -2.93 -13.11
C VAL A 90 6.55 -2.92 -13.44
N PRO A 91 6.03 -3.64 -14.45
CA PRO A 91 4.60 -3.68 -14.74
C PRO A 91 3.78 -4.26 -13.59
N ALA A 92 4.28 -5.32 -12.95
CA ALA A 92 3.65 -5.96 -11.80
C ALA A 92 3.66 -5.06 -10.56
N ILE A 93 4.80 -4.44 -10.26
CA ILE A 93 4.95 -3.47 -9.17
C ILE A 93 3.98 -2.31 -9.37
N THR A 94 3.88 -1.76 -10.58
CA THR A 94 2.97 -0.66 -10.88
C THR A 94 1.50 -1.07 -10.70
N SER A 95 1.14 -2.28 -11.12
CA SER A 95 -0.21 -2.84 -10.91
C SER A 95 -0.52 -3.04 -9.43
N GLY A 96 0.42 -3.62 -8.68
CA GLY A 96 0.30 -3.81 -7.23
C GLY A 96 0.21 -2.48 -6.48
N ALA A 97 1.00 -1.47 -6.89
CA ALA A 97 0.94 -0.13 -6.33
C ALA A 97 -0.42 0.55 -6.58
N ALA A 98 -1.02 0.37 -7.77
CA ALA A 98 -2.35 0.89 -8.07
C ALA A 98 -3.43 0.28 -7.16
N LEU A 99 -3.38 -1.05 -6.97
CA LEU A 99 -4.30 -1.76 -6.07
C LEU A 99 -4.08 -1.34 -4.61
N SER A 100 -2.82 -1.24 -4.17
CA SER A 100 -2.45 -0.77 -2.83
C SER A 100 -2.94 0.64 -2.57
N PHE A 101 -2.80 1.55 -3.54
CA PHE A 101 -3.29 2.91 -3.43
C PHE A 101 -4.82 2.95 -3.31
N ALA A 102 -5.54 2.22 -4.18
CA ALA A 102 -7.00 2.13 -4.14
C ALA A 102 -7.49 1.58 -2.78
N ARG A 103 -6.80 0.56 -2.26
CA ARG A 103 -7.12 -0.03 -0.96
C ARG A 103 -6.78 0.94 0.19
N GLY A 104 -5.62 1.58 0.12
CA GLY A 104 -5.15 2.49 1.17
C GLY A 104 -6.01 3.75 1.29
N ILE A 105 -6.48 4.32 0.19
CA ILE A 105 -7.32 5.53 0.22
C ILE A 105 -8.69 5.27 0.87
N SER A 106 -9.19 4.03 0.78
CA SER A 106 -10.44 3.61 1.40
C SER A 106 -10.26 3.07 2.84
N GLU A 107 -9.01 3.03 3.35
CA GLU A 107 -8.77 2.47 4.67
C GLU A 107 -9.30 3.39 5.77
N TYR A 108 -10.00 2.78 6.72
CA TYR A 108 -10.59 3.45 7.87
C TYR A 108 -10.23 2.74 9.18
N GLY A 109 -10.48 1.43 9.25
CA GLY A 109 -10.51 0.68 10.50
C GLY A 109 -9.20 0.67 11.26
N SER A 110 -8.08 0.38 10.58
CA SER A 110 -6.77 0.35 11.22
C SER A 110 -6.28 1.76 11.59
N LEU A 111 -6.67 2.75 10.78
CA LEU A 111 -6.24 4.13 10.98
C LEU A 111 -6.91 4.78 12.18
N VAL A 112 -8.22 4.61 12.35
CA VAL A 112 -8.95 5.25 13.45
C VAL A 112 -8.41 4.87 14.82
N LEU A 113 -7.93 3.62 14.97
CA LEU A 113 -7.40 3.13 16.24
C LEU A 113 -5.93 3.51 16.46
N LEU A 114 -5.06 3.22 15.48
CA LEU A 114 -3.62 3.41 15.68
C LEU A 114 -3.21 4.87 15.52
N SER A 115 -3.82 5.61 14.58
CA SER A 115 -3.43 7.00 14.32
C SER A 115 -4.09 8.03 15.23
N GLY A 116 -5.14 7.63 15.97
CA GLY A 116 -5.87 8.50 16.90
C GLY A 116 -6.66 9.63 16.23
N ASN A 117 -6.71 9.68 14.91
CA ASN A 117 -7.48 10.66 14.11
C ASN A 117 -7.33 12.12 14.59
N LEU A 118 -6.12 12.55 14.89
CA LEU A 118 -5.85 13.89 15.41
C LEU A 118 -5.97 14.94 14.30
N PRO A 119 -6.83 15.96 14.44
CA PRO A 119 -7.01 17.02 13.45
C PRO A 119 -5.69 17.69 13.07
N ASN A 120 -5.47 17.92 11.77
CA ASN A 120 -4.25 18.51 11.20
C ASN A 120 -2.93 17.75 11.47
N ARG A 121 -2.97 16.56 12.07
CA ARG A 121 -1.78 15.75 12.40
C ARG A 121 -1.83 14.36 11.76
N THR A 122 -2.80 13.56 12.16
CA THR A 122 -2.95 12.16 11.74
C THR A 122 -4.34 11.86 11.18
N GLU A 123 -5.21 12.86 11.09
CA GLU A 123 -6.52 12.75 10.50
C GLU A 123 -6.43 12.37 9.02
N VAL A 124 -7.19 11.35 8.62
CA VAL A 124 -7.28 10.90 7.23
C VAL A 124 -8.68 11.16 6.67
N VAL A 125 -8.78 11.34 5.35
CA VAL A 125 -10.03 11.75 4.70
C VAL A 125 -11.16 10.75 4.94
N SER A 126 -10.89 9.45 4.90
CA SER A 126 -11.88 8.38 5.15
C SER A 126 -12.52 8.49 6.54
N VAL A 127 -11.71 8.77 7.58
CA VAL A 127 -12.20 8.98 8.95
C VAL A 127 -12.98 10.28 9.05
N ARG A 128 -12.51 11.34 8.39
CA ARG A 128 -13.20 12.63 8.39
C ARG A 128 -14.56 12.58 7.71
N VAL A 129 -14.70 11.84 6.62
CA VAL A 129 -15.99 11.60 5.97
C VAL A 129 -16.98 10.98 6.94
N LEU A 130 -16.56 9.94 7.69
CA LEU A 130 -17.44 9.34 8.69
C LEU A 130 -17.82 10.31 9.82
N SER A 131 -16.86 11.09 10.33
CA SER A 131 -17.13 12.10 11.37
C SER A 131 -18.17 13.13 10.90
N HIS A 132 -18.15 13.57 9.65
CA HIS A 132 -19.19 14.47 9.11
C HIS A 132 -20.56 13.77 9.03
N ILE A 133 -20.60 12.47 8.64
CA ILE A 133 -21.85 11.69 8.62
C ILE A 133 -22.45 11.58 10.02
N GLU A 134 -21.62 11.23 11.01
CA GLU A 134 -22.05 11.09 12.41
C GLU A 134 -22.56 12.42 13.01
N ASN A 135 -22.01 13.54 12.56
CA ASN A 135 -22.45 14.88 12.94
C ASN A 135 -23.66 15.39 12.13
N GLY A 136 -24.21 14.61 11.20
CA GLY A 136 -25.34 14.99 10.36
C GLY A 136 -25.00 15.95 9.20
N ASP A 137 -23.72 16.27 9.00
CA ASP A 137 -23.23 17.14 7.92
C ASP A 137 -22.97 16.34 6.64
N LEU A 138 -24.07 15.93 5.98
CA LEU A 138 -24.00 15.15 4.76
C LEU A 138 -23.42 15.94 3.57
N VAL A 139 -23.51 17.25 3.58
CA VAL A 139 -22.98 18.11 2.51
C VAL A 139 -21.45 18.04 2.51
N SER A 140 -20.82 18.28 3.65
CA SER A 140 -19.36 18.18 3.77
C SER A 140 -18.85 16.75 3.56
N ALA A 141 -19.57 15.74 4.09
CA ALA A 141 -19.26 14.35 3.87
C ALA A 141 -19.24 13.99 2.37
N SER A 142 -20.29 14.40 1.63
CA SER A 142 -20.41 14.14 0.19
C SER A 142 -19.33 14.86 -0.62
N ALA A 143 -18.99 16.10 -0.26
CA ALA A 143 -17.93 16.85 -0.92
C ALA A 143 -16.57 16.17 -0.74
N LEU A 144 -16.22 15.76 0.48
CA LEU A 144 -14.98 15.05 0.77
C LEU A 144 -14.92 13.68 0.07
N ALA A 145 -16.01 12.90 0.11
CA ALA A 145 -16.11 11.60 -0.55
C ALA A 145 -15.94 11.74 -2.07
N THR A 146 -16.57 12.75 -2.69
CA THR A 146 -16.43 13.03 -4.12
C THR A 146 -15.01 13.41 -4.47
N GLY A 147 -14.38 14.30 -3.68
CA GLY A 147 -12.96 14.66 -3.86
C GLY A 147 -12.04 13.46 -3.75
N MET A 148 -12.26 12.60 -2.77
CA MET A 148 -11.49 11.35 -2.59
C MET A 148 -11.65 10.40 -3.79
N LEU A 149 -12.87 10.25 -4.30
CA LEU A 149 -13.15 9.44 -5.49
C LEU A 149 -12.43 9.97 -6.74
N ILE A 150 -12.44 11.29 -6.96
CA ILE A 150 -11.75 11.93 -8.08
C ILE A 150 -10.24 11.69 -7.97
N ILE A 151 -9.65 11.90 -6.80
CA ILE A 151 -8.22 11.67 -6.57
C ILE A 151 -7.86 10.20 -6.81
N ALA A 152 -8.67 9.27 -6.30
CA ALA A 152 -8.46 7.84 -6.52
C ALA A 152 -8.52 7.48 -8.00
N ALA A 153 -9.53 7.96 -8.72
CA ALA A 153 -9.69 7.71 -10.16
C ALA A 153 -8.51 8.27 -10.97
N LEU A 154 -8.07 9.49 -10.68
CA LEU A 154 -6.93 10.11 -11.35
C LEU A 154 -5.62 9.37 -11.08
N ALA A 155 -5.40 8.92 -9.84
CA ALA A 155 -4.21 8.18 -9.48
C ALA A 155 -4.17 6.79 -10.16
N ILE A 156 -5.28 6.05 -10.15
CA ILE A 156 -5.39 4.75 -10.82
C ILE A 156 -5.18 4.91 -12.32
N PHE A 157 -5.81 5.91 -12.95
CA PHE A 157 -5.61 6.19 -14.38
C PHE A 157 -4.15 6.54 -14.70
N GLY A 158 -3.51 7.38 -13.88
CA GLY A 158 -2.10 7.73 -14.02
C GLY A 158 -1.18 6.51 -13.94
N LEU A 159 -1.41 5.63 -12.97
CA LEU A 159 -0.66 4.39 -12.81
C LEU A 159 -0.88 3.42 -13.99
N ASP A 160 -2.12 3.32 -14.52
CA ASP A 160 -2.38 2.49 -15.69
C ASP A 160 -1.65 3.01 -16.95
N VAL A 161 -1.58 4.32 -17.14
CA VAL A 161 -0.81 4.93 -18.23
C VAL A 161 0.69 4.62 -18.10
N ILE A 162 1.24 4.68 -16.88
CA ILE A 162 2.65 4.32 -16.61
C ILE A 162 2.88 2.85 -16.93
N ARG A 163 2.02 1.97 -16.45
CA ARG A 163 2.07 0.53 -16.73
C ARG A 163 2.09 0.23 -18.22
N ARG A 164 1.17 0.84 -19.00
CA ARG A 164 1.10 0.64 -20.45
C ARG A 164 2.34 1.15 -21.19
N LYS A 165 2.96 2.23 -20.70
CA LYS A 165 4.22 2.73 -21.27
C LYS A 165 5.40 1.82 -20.96
N ALA A 166 5.46 1.24 -19.75
CA ALA A 166 6.49 0.29 -19.38
C ALA A 166 6.39 -0.98 -20.25
N ALA A 167 5.21 -1.59 -20.35
CA ALA A 167 4.98 -2.78 -21.16
C ALA A 167 5.28 -2.63 -22.66
N ARG A 168 5.21 -1.41 -23.21
CA ARG A 168 5.55 -1.14 -24.62
C ARG A 168 7.06 -0.99 -24.90
N ARG A 169 7.90 -0.90 -23.88
CA ARG A 169 9.35 -0.82 -24.03
C ARG A 169 10.01 -2.19 -24.13
N ASP A 170 9.29 -3.23 -23.74
CA ASP A 170 9.78 -4.62 -23.71
C ASP A 170 9.31 -5.44 -24.92
N SER A 171 8.56 -4.83 -25.84
CA SER A 171 8.13 -5.40 -27.14
C SER A 171 8.85 -4.72 -28.32
#